data_f9aa202933bfcb3d93642c726a4863c0
#
_entry.id   f9aa202933bfcb3d93642c726a4863c0
#
_cell.length_a   1.000
_cell.length_b   1.000
_cell.length_c   1.000
_cell.angle_alpha   90.00
_cell.angle_beta   90.00
_cell.angle_gamma   90.00
#
_symmetry.space_group_name_H-M   'P 1'
#
loop_
_entity.id
_entity.type
_entity.pdbx_description
1 polymer ?
#
loop_
_entity_poly.entity_id
_entity_poly.type
_entity_poly.pdbx_seq_one_letter_code
_entity_poly.pdbx_strand_id
1 'polypeptide(L)'
;LLLAFCCLSLAVQAQFVSTSAHPKREFRAAWIQAVNGQFRGIPTDRLKQILINQLNSLQGAGINAVIFQVRPEADALYASQYEPWSRFLTGVQGKAPEPYWDPMQFMIEECHKRSMEFHAWINPYRVKTSLKNELSPIHIYNSHPEWFVTYGDQLYFDPALPESRNHICKVITDIVSRYDVDAIHMDDYFYPYPIK
;
A
#
# COMPACT_ATOMS: atom_id res chain seq x y z
N LEU A 1 16.51 35.75 62.26
CA LEU A 1 17.05 35.78 60.87
C LEU A 1 16.12 34.94 60.00
N LEU A 2 15.15 35.63 59.34
CA LEU A 2 14.25 34.98 58.33
C LEU A 2 14.92 35.09 56.95
N LEU A 3 15.25 33.98 56.36
CA LEU A 3 15.63 33.87 54.95
C LEU A 3 14.34 33.75 54.10
N ALA A 4 14.04 34.82 53.36
CA ALA A 4 13.00 34.79 52.34
C ALA A 4 13.55 34.10 51.09
N PHE A 5 13.01 32.93 50.76
CA PHE A 5 13.30 32.23 49.50
C PHE A 5 12.41 32.80 48.39
N CYS A 6 12.98 33.62 47.53
CA CYS A 6 12.29 34.19 46.37
C CYS A 6 12.32 33.14 45.25
N CYS A 7 11.21 32.40 45.06
CA CYS A 7 11.02 31.55 43.88
C CYS A 7 10.75 32.44 42.64
N LEU A 8 11.77 32.64 41.82
CA LEU A 8 11.56 33.13 40.46
C LEU A 8 11.04 32.00 39.60
N SER A 9 9.75 32.00 39.37
CA SER A 9 9.13 31.20 38.32
C SER A 9 9.44 31.79 36.95
N LEU A 10 10.44 31.24 36.25
CA LEU A 10 10.66 31.51 34.83
C LEU A 10 9.51 30.86 34.03
N ALA A 11 8.51 31.68 33.71
CA ALA A 11 7.50 31.28 32.73
C ALA A 11 8.16 31.23 31.35
N VAL A 12 8.54 30.04 30.88
CA VAL A 12 8.93 29.84 29.50
C VAL A 12 7.66 29.94 28.66
N GLN A 13 7.38 31.09 28.09
CA GLN A 13 6.37 31.26 27.07
C GLN A 13 6.94 30.71 25.77
N ALA A 14 6.43 29.54 25.35
CA ALA A 14 6.66 29.05 24.01
C ALA A 14 5.94 30.02 23.04
N GLN A 15 6.68 30.90 22.40
CA GLN A 15 6.15 31.70 21.30
C GLN A 15 5.98 30.79 20.08
N PHE A 16 4.74 30.61 19.65
CA PHE A 16 4.45 30.08 18.30
C PHE A 16 4.93 31.14 17.29
N VAL A 17 6.12 30.94 16.77
CA VAL A 17 6.57 31.67 15.59
C VAL A 17 5.84 31.06 14.39
N SER A 18 4.77 31.70 13.95
CA SER A 18 4.18 31.44 12.65
C SER A 18 5.19 31.83 11.58
N THR A 19 6.03 30.91 11.17
CA THR A 19 6.87 31.12 10.01
C THR A 19 6.00 30.89 8.78
N SER A 20 5.77 31.94 7.99
CA SER A 20 5.29 31.84 6.59
C SER A 20 6.33 31.15 5.68
N ALA A 21 7.40 30.62 6.25
CA ALA A 21 8.39 29.82 5.59
C ALA A 21 7.88 28.38 5.44
N HIS A 22 8.17 27.78 4.28
CA HIS A 22 7.88 26.38 3.96
C HIS A 22 8.18 25.44 5.13
N PRO A 23 7.30 24.44 5.41
CA PRO A 23 7.54 23.52 6.50
C PRO A 23 8.91 22.85 6.33
N LYS A 24 9.68 22.74 7.40
CA LYS A 24 11.00 22.09 7.38
C LYS A 24 10.93 20.61 6.95
N ARG A 25 9.77 20.01 7.12
CA ARG A 25 9.44 18.64 6.68
C ARG A 25 8.06 18.69 6.01
N GLU A 26 8.07 18.59 4.70
CA GLU A 26 6.86 18.51 3.89
C GLU A 26 6.74 17.10 3.35
N PHE A 27 5.56 16.48 3.51
CA PHE A 27 5.24 15.20 2.88
C PHE A 27 4.93 15.42 1.40
N ARG A 28 5.76 14.88 0.52
CA ARG A 28 5.60 14.93 -0.92
C ARG A 28 5.63 13.50 -1.46
N ALA A 29 4.47 12.98 -1.80
CA ALA A 29 4.32 11.60 -2.23
C ALA A 29 3.90 11.47 -3.69
N ALA A 30 4.24 10.33 -4.29
CA ALA A 30 3.76 9.94 -5.61
C ALA A 30 3.21 8.51 -5.58
N TRP A 31 2.08 8.28 -6.29
CA TRP A 31 1.53 6.94 -6.47
C TRP A 31 2.19 6.21 -7.63
N ILE A 32 2.50 4.94 -7.38
CA ILE A 32 2.88 3.96 -8.42
C ILE A 32 1.85 2.84 -8.39
N GLN A 33 0.97 2.81 -9.37
CA GLN A 33 -0.06 1.79 -9.51
C GLN A 33 0.48 0.52 -10.18
N ALA A 34 -0.08 -0.65 -9.84
CA ALA A 34 0.25 -1.93 -10.47
C ALA A 34 -0.72 -2.33 -11.58
N VAL A 35 -1.91 -1.71 -11.60
CA VAL A 35 -3.01 -2.01 -12.54
C VAL A 35 -2.79 -1.41 -13.93
N ASN A 36 -3.73 -1.62 -14.86
CA ASN A 36 -3.70 -1.05 -16.22
C ASN A 36 -2.49 -1.49 -17.07
N GLY A 37 -2.00 -2.71 -16.84
CA GLY A 37 -0.90 -3.27 -17.65
C GLY A 37 0.48 -2.69 -17.33
N GLN A 38 0.63 -1.94 -16.25
CA GLN A 38 1.89 -1.29 -15.89
C GLN A 38 3.07 -2.27 -15.74
N PHE A 39 2.81 -3.48 -15.19
CA PHE A 39 3.87 -4.48 -14.90
C PHE A 39 3.71 -5.77 -15.70
N ARG A 40 2.49 -6.04 -16.15
CA ARG A 40 2.14 -7.31 -16.78
C ARG A 40 2.98 -7.59 -18.03
N GLY A 41 3.61 -8.78 -18.05
CA GLY A 41 4.38 -9.26 -19.19
C GLY A 41 5.74 -8.61 -19.38
N ILE A 42 6.17 -7.76 -18.44
CA ILE A 42 7.51 -7.17 -18.46
C ILE A 42 8.48 -8.14 -17.77
N PRO A 43 9.61 -8.52 -18.41
CA PRO A 43 10.63 -9.33 -17.77
C PRO A 43 11.14 -8.73 -16.47
N THR A 44 11.43 -9.57 -15.46
CA THR A 44 11.81 -9.16 -14.10
C THR A 44 12.90 -8.08 -14.08
N ASP A 45 14.01 -8.29 -14.75
CA ASP A 45 15.13 -7.33 -14.75
C ASP A 45 14.74 -5.99 -15.39
N ARG A 46 13.94 -6.05 -16.46
CA ARG A 46 13.43 -4.85 -17.10
C ARG A 46 12.47 -4.08 -16.21
N LEU A 47 11.58 -4.78 -15.50
CA LEU A 47 10.65 -4.16 -14.55
C LEU A 47 11.39 -3.50 -13.39
N LYS A 48 12.37 -4.19 -12.80
CA LYS A 48 13.23 -3.62 -11.76
C LYS A 48 13.91 -2.34 -12.22
N GLN A 49 14.46 -2.34 -13.45
CA GLN A 49 15.10 -1.14 -14.00
C GLN A 49 14.12 0.02 -14.22
N ILE A 50 12.89 -0.28 -14.69
CA ILE A 50 11.82 0.73 -14.84
C ILE A 50 11.51 1.35 -13.47
N LEU A 51 11.31 0.54 -12.43
CA LEU A 51 11.01 1.01 -11.08
C LEU A 51 12.16 1.86 -10.50
N ILE A 52 13.41 1.43 -10.66
CA ILE A 52 14.59 2.22 -10.27
C ILE A 52 14.60 3.58 -10.97
N ASN A 53 14.35 3.62 -12.27
CA ASN A 53 14.34 4.87 -13.05
C ASN A 53 13.20 5.80 -12.60
N GLN A 54 12.03 5.25 -12.30
CA GLN A 54 10.92 6.02 -11.72
C GLN A 54 11.32 6.63 -10.37
N LEU A 55 11.90 5.84 -9.46
CA LEU A 55 12.35 6.32 -8.16
C LEU A 55 13.42 7.41 -8.28
N ASN A 56 14.39 7.27 -9.19
CA ASN A 56 15.41 8.29 -9.45
C ASN A 56 14.77 9.60 -9.95
N SER A 57 13.79 9.51 -10.84
CA SER A 57 13.06 10.69 -11.35
C SER A 57 12.25 11.37 -10.25
N LEU A 58 11.56 10.59 -9.41
CA LEU A 58 10.78 11.10 -8.28
C LEU A 58 11.68 11.77 -7.23
N GLN A 59 12.82 11.15 -6.89
CA GLN A 59 13.81 11.73 -5.99
C GLN A 59 14.35 13.06 -6.54
N GLY A 60 14.70 13.11 -7.84
CA GLY A 60 15.14 14.33 -8.51
C GLY A 60 14.09 15.45 -8.52
N ALA A 61 12.80 15.11 -8.49
CA ALA A 61 11.68 16.03 -8.35
C ALA A 61 11.41 16.45 -6.88
N GLY A 62 12.19 15.94 -5.93
CA GLY A 62 12.05 16.26 -4.49
C GLY A 62 10.93 15.48 -3.80
N ILE A 63 10.41 14.40 -4.40
CA ILE A 63 9.47 13.47 -3.76
C ILE A 63 10.22 12.71 -2.66
N ASN A 64 9.58 12.55 -1.49
CA ASN A 64 10.16 11.90 -0.32
C ASN A 64 9.35 10.72 0.22
N ALA A 65 8.28 10.35 -0.48
CA ALA A 65 7.48 9.15 -0.20
C ALA A 65 6.91 8.54 -1.47
N VAL A 66 6.82 7.22 -1.52
CA VAL A 66 6.18 6.48 -2.61
C VAL A 66 5.02 5.67 -2.08
N ILE A 67 3.86 5.83 -2.69
CA ILE A 67 2.64 5.06 -2.41
C ILE A 67 2.54 4.00 -3.49
N PHE A 68 2.98 2.77 -3.17
CA PHE A 68 3.09 1.66 -4.12
C PHE A 68 1.94 0.67 -3.96
N GLN A 69 1.22 0.37 -5.04
CA GLN A 69 0.08 -0.54 -5.00
C GLN A 69 0.55 -1.98 -4.85
N VAL A 70 0.33 -2.56 -3.66
CA VAL A 70 0.76 -3.93 -3.32
C VAL A 70 -0.40 -4.93 -3.30
N ARG A 71 -1.65 -4.45 -3.16
CA ARG A 71 -2.85 -5.29 -3.09
C ARG A 71 -4.01 -4.68 -3.88
N PRO A 72 -4.11 -4.94 -5.19
CA PRO A 72 -5.15 -4.34 -6.04
C PRO A 72 -6.50 -5.06 -6.01
N GLU A 73 -6.55 -6.41 -5.98
CA GLU A 73 -7.77 -7.23 -6.15
C GLU A 73 -7.77 -8.49 -5.26
N ALA A 74 -7.62 -8.34 -3.94
CA ALA A 74 -7.47 -9.46 -3.00
C ALA A 74 -6.39 -10.45 -3.48
N ASP A 75 -5.32 -9.91 -4.01
CA ASP A 75 -4.12 -10.57 -4.49
C ASP A 75 -2.90 -9.68 -4.21
N ALA A 76 -1.71 -10.23 -4.26
CA ALA A 76 -0.53 -9.58 -3.72
C ALA A 76 0.59 -9.40 -4.77
N LEU A 77 1.27 -8.24 -4.72
CA LEU A 77 2.55 -8.00 -5.39
C LEU A 77 3.72 -8.24 -4.42
N TYR A 78 3.56 -9.19 -3.51
CA TYR A 78 4.55 -9.62 -2.54
C TYR A 78 4.27 -11.08 -2.14
N ALA A 79 5.20 -11.72 -1.45
CA ALA A 79 5.04 -13.10 -0.97
C ALA A 79 4.06 -13.17 0.22
N SER A 80 2.76 -12.96 -0.03
CA SER A 80 1.70 -13.00 0.99
C SER A 80 1.50 -14.41 1.53
N GLN A 81 1.20 -14.51 2.84
CA GLN A 81 0.81 -15.76 3.49
C GLN A 81 -0.69 -16.07 3.32
N TYR A 82 -1.49 -15.09 2.88
CA TYR A 82 -2.96 -15.18 2.88
C TYR A 82 -3.58 -15.07 1.49
N GLU A 83 -2.89 -14.45 0.53
CA GLU A 83 -3.46 -14.13 -0.78
C GLU A 83 -2.55 -14.57 -1.92
N PRO A 84 -3.12 -14.92 -3.08
CA PRO A 84 -2.34 -15.36 -4.23
C PRO A 84 -1.52 -14.20 -4.83
N TRP A 85 -0.49 -14.53 -5.58
CA TRP A 85 0.21 -13.57 -6.42
C TRP A 85 -0.73 -12.87 -7.39
N SER A 86 -0.55 -11.57 -7.55
CA SER A 86 -1.42 -10.76 -8.40
C SER A 86 -1.22 -11.04 -9.88
N ARG A 87 -2.36 -11.13 -10.60
CA ARG A 87 -2.37 -11.22 -12.06
C ARG A 87 -1.79 -9.97 -12.73
N PHE A 88 -1.74 -8.84 -12.06
CA PHE A 88 -1.14 -7.60 -12.58
C PHE A 88 0.38 -7.67 -12.66
N LEU A 89 1.01 -8.61 -11.97
CA LEU A 89 2.45 -8.85 -12.08
C LEU A 89 2.77 -9.82 -13.22
N THR A 90 2.15 -11.00 -13.22
CA THR A 90 2.52 -12.11 -14.11
C THR A 90 1.52 -12.38 -15.23
N GLY A 91 0.33 -11.77 -15.16
CA GLY A 91 -0.79 -12.04 -16.06
C GLY A 91 -1.73 -13.14 -15.58
N VAL A 92 -1.32 -13.97 -14.62
CA VAL A 92 -2.10 -15.08 -14.06
C VAL A 92 -2.09 -14.98 -12.53
N GLN A 93 -3.28 -14.90 -11.91
CA GLN A 93 -3.38 -14.85 -10.46
C GLN A 93 -2.90 -16.18 -9.85
N GLY A 94 -2.09 -16.08 -8.80
CA GLY A 94 -1.48 -17.23 -8.12
C GLY A 94 -0.14 -17.68 -8.70
N LYS A 95 0.27 -17.16 -9.87
CA LYS A 95 1.58 -17.45 -10.45
C LYS A 95 2.63 -16.49 -9.92
N ALA A 96 3.66 -17.02 -9.23
CA ALA A 96 4.81 -16.23 -8.80
C ALA A 96 5.60 -15.69 -10.01
N PRO A 97 6.32 -14.58 -9.86
CA PRO A 97 7.21 -14.09 -10.92
C PRO A 97 8.38 -15.05 -11.16
N GLU A 98 8.83 -15.11 -12.42
CA GLU A 98 9.96 -15.93 -12.86
C GLU A 98 10.94 -15.08 -13.68
N PRO A 99 12.22 -14.91 -13.29
CA PRO A 99 12.81 -15.41 -12.02
C PRO A 99 12.10 -14.85 -10.77
N TYR A 100 12.12 -15.64 -9.68
CA TYR A 100 11.47 -15.25 -8.43
C TYR A 100 12.07 -13.98 -7.84
N TRP A 101 11.22 -13.06 -7.43
CA TRP A 101 11.54 -11.87 -6.64
C TRP A 101 10.29 -11.37 -5.90
N ASP A 102 10.49 -10.56 -4.88
CA ASP A 102 9.40 -9.91 -4.15
C ASP A 102 9.38 -8.41 -4.52
N PRO A 103 8.38 -7.95 -5.31
CA PRO A 103 8.29 -6.56 -5.73
C PRO A 103 8.18 -5.56 -4.58
N MET A 104 7.43 -5.89 -3.51
CA MET A 104 7.27 -5.01 -2.37
C MET A 104 8.58 -4.88 -1.59
N GLN A 105 9.24 -5.99 -1.28
CA GLN A 105 10.55 -5.97 -0.62
C GLN A 105 11.58 -5.16 -1.41
N PHE A 106 11.64 -5.39 -2.71
CA PHE A 106 12.53 -4.65 -3.61
C PHE A 106 12.26 -3.14 -3.57
N MET A 107 10.98 -2.73 -3.63
CA MET A 107 10.61 -1.32 -3.63
C MET A 107 10.90 -0.63 -2.29
N ILE A 108 10.69 -1.34 -1.16
CA ILE A 108 11.06 -0.85 0.17
C ILE A 108 12.56 -0.52 0.20
N GLU A 109 13.39 -1.51 -0.18
CA GLU A 109 14.86 -1.34 -0.19
C GLU A 109 15.30 -0.18 -1.10
N GLU A 110 14.72 -0.09 -2.30
CA GLU A 110 15.06 0.98 -3.24
C GLU A 110 14.56 2.36 -2.81
N CYS A 111 13.42 2.46 -2.11
CA CYS A 111 12.96 3.70 -1.49
C CYS A 111 13.88 4.13 -0.35
N HIS A 112 14.19 3.23 0.59
CA HIS A 112 15.03 3.53 1.75
C HIS A 112 16.46 3.91 1.36
N LYS A 113 17.06 3.28 0.32
CA LYS A 113 18.35 3.70 -0.26
C LYS A 113 18.36 5.16 -0.72
N ARG A 114 17.20 5.72 -1.04
CA ARG A 114 17.00 7.11 -1.49
C ARG A 114 16.48 8.04 -0.40
N SER A 115 16.40 7.57 0.85
CA SER A 115 15.76 8.29 1.97
C SER A 115 14.31 8.69 1.67
N MET A 116 13.58 7.83 0.96
CA MET A 116 12.16 7.95 0.67
C MET A 116 11.37 6.98 1.52
N GLU A 117 10.22 7.40 2.05
CA GLU A 117 9.27 6.51 2.71
C GLU A 117 8.58 5.60 1.69
N PHE A 118 8.29 4.36 2.11
CA PHE A 118 7.49 3.41 1.34
C PHE A 118 6.15 3.16 2.01
N HIS A 119 5.07 3.54 1.34
CA HIS A 119 3.69 3.31 1.79
C HIS A 119 3.06 2.17 0.98
N ALA A 120 2.69 1.09 1.65
CA ALA A 120 2.02 -0.04 1.03
C ALA A 120 0.54 0.30 0.76
N TRP A 121 0.20 0.52 -0.52
CA TRP A 121 -1.15 0.83 -0.92
C TRP A 121 -1.96 -0.43 -1.18
N ILE A 122 -3.06 -0.58 -0.44
CA ILE A 122 -3.99 -1.69 -0.53
C ILE A 122 -5.40 -1.20 -0.91
N ASN A 123 -6.11 -1.96 -1.72
CA ASN A 123 -7.57 -1.86 -1.81
C ASN A 123 -8.19 -2.92 -0.90
N PRO A 124 -8.91 -2.53 0.18
CA PRO A 124 -9.35 -3.51 1.18
C PRO A 124 -10.45 -4.45 0.68
N TYR A 125 -11.34 -4.00 -0.20
CA TYR A 125 -12.57 -4.76 -0.48
C TYR A 125 -12.68 -5.30 -1.90
N ARG A 126 -11.98 -4.74 -2.89
CA ARG A 126 -12.07 -5.20 -4.27
C ARG A 126 -11.47 -6.60 -4.44
N VAL A 127 -12.19 -7.47 -5.15
CA VAL A 127 -11.78 -8.84 -5.47
C VAL A 127 -11.69 -9.06 -6.97
N LYS A 128 -12.68 -8.57 -7.72
CA LYS A 128 -12.69 -8.60 -9.17
C LYS A 128 -13.22 -7.30 -9.74
N THR A 129 -12.55 -6.74 -10.70
CA THR A 129 -13.07 -5.63 -11.52
C THR A 129 -14.00 -6.11 -12.64
N SER A 130 -13.98 -7.40 -12.96
CA SER A 130 -14.97 -8.08 -13.81
C SER A 130 -15.16 -9.52 -13.35
N LEU A 131 -16.41 -9.99 -13.30
CA LEU A 131 -16.74 -11.38 -12.97
C LEU A 131 -16.12 -12.39 -13.93
N LYS A 132 -15.74 -11.95 -15.15
CA LYS A 132 -15.03 -12.79 -16.15
C LYS A 132 -13.58 -13.09 -15.75
N ASN A 133 -12.99 -12.34 -14.83
CA ASN A 133 -11.63 -12.60 -14.37
C ASN A 133 -11.60 -13.91 -13.57
N GLU A 134 -10.72 -14.81 -13.96
CA GLU A 134 -10.50 -16.05 -13.22
C GLU A 134 -9.78 -15.77 -11.89
N LEU A 135 -10.18 -16.48 -10.84
CA LEU A 135 -9.50 -16.49 -9.56
C LEU A 135 -8.57 -17.69 -9.46
N SER A 136 -7.46 -17.50 -8.79
CA SER A 136 -6.56 -18.61 -8.43
C SER A 136 -7.30 -19.67 -7.61
N PRO A 137 -7.01 -20.98 -7.79
CA PRO A 137 -7.60 -22.04 -6.96
C PRO A 137 -7.40 -21.84 -5.45
N ILE A 138 -6.32 -21.17 -5.04
CA ILE A 138 -6.03 -20.88 -3.62
C ILE A 138 -6.69 -19.58 -3.12
N HIS A 139 -7.45 -18.86 -3.95
CA HIS A 139 -8.10 -17.63 -3.54
C HIS A 139 -9.17 -17.92 -2.47
N ILE A 140 -9.22 -17.08 -1.42
CA ILE A 140 -10.12 -17.23 -0.27
C ILE A 140 -11.61 -17.34 -0.66
N TYR A 141 -12.00 -16.75 -1.79
CA TYR A 141 -13.36 -16.87 -2.33
C TYR A 141 -13.79 -18.33 -2.53
N ASN A 142 -12.87 -19.23 -2.90
CA ASN A 142 -13.21 -20.63 -3.16
C ASN A 142 -13.58 -21.41 -1.90
N SER A 143 -13.08 -20.97 -0.73
CA SER A 143 -13.40 -21.60 0.56
C SER A 143 -14.47 -20.86 1.34
N HIS A 144 -14.67 -19.58 1.08
CA HIS A 144 -15.60 -18.70 1.81
C HIS A 144 -16.38 -17.77 0.87
N PRO A 145 -17.15 -18.30 -0.10
CA PRO A 145 -17.90 -17.46 -1.02
C PRO A 145 -18.94 -16.56 -0.33
N GLU A 146 -19.39 -16.96 0.88
CA GLU A 146 -20.34 -16.20 1.70
C GLU A 146 -19.77 -14.88 2.25
N TRP A 147 -18.46 -14.65 2.17
CA TRP A 147 -17.84 -13.39 2.60
C TRP A 147 -17.90 -12.29 1.54
N PHE A 148 -18.49 -12.57 0.39
CA PHE A 148 -18.40 -11.69 -0.77
C PHE A 148 -19.78 -11.30 -1.30
N VAL A 149 -19.81 -10.11 -1.91
CA VAL A 149 -21.00 -9.58 -2.59
C VAL A 149 -20.65 -9.22 -4.03
N THR A 150 -21.60 -9.50 -4.92
CA THR A 150 -21.54 -9.08 -6.31
C THR A 150 -22.28 -7.75 -6.46
N TYR A 151 -21.64 -6.80 -7.14
CA TYR A 151 -22.24 -5.53 -7.50
C TYR A 151 -21.96 -5.21 -8.97
N GLY A 152 -23.00 -5.27 -9.82
CA GLY A 152 -22.84 -5.22 -11.28
C GLY A 152 -21.97 -6.36 -11.80
N ASP A 153 -20.91 -6.03 -12.53
CA ASP A 153 -19.92 -7.00 -13.05
C ASP A 153 -18.70 -7.15 -12.14
N GLN A 154 -18.80 -6.76 -10.87
CA GLN A 154 -17.67 -6.73 -9.94
C GLN A 154 -17.94 -7.58 -8.70
N LEU A 155 -16.87 -8.05 -8.05
CA LEU A 155 -16.92 -8.81 -6.80
C LEU A 155 -16.14 -8.07 -5.71
N TYR A 156 -16.72 -8.02 -4.51
CA TYR A 156 -16.15 -7.36 -3.34
C TYR A 156 -16.25 -8.24 -2.10
N PHE A 157 -15.35 -8.06 -1.15
CA PHE A 157 -15.61 -8.48 0.23
C PHE A 157 -16.81 -7.71 0.77
N ASP A 158 -17.70 -8.39 1.50
CA ASP A 158 -18.77 -7.73 2.23
C ASP A 158 -18.21 -7.04 3.49
N PRO A 159 -18.15 -5.71 3.55
CA PRO A 159 -17.63 -5.00 4.72
C PRO A 159 -18.50 -5.12 5.97
N ALA A 160 -19.76 -5.53 5.83
CA ALA A 160 -20.66 -5.76 6.96
C ALA A 160 -20.24 -7.00 7.78
N LEU A 161 -19.59 -7.98 7.14
CA LEU A 161 -19.20 -9.22 7.78
C LEU A 161 -17.92 -9.07 8.61
N PRO A 162 -17.90 -9.49 9.88
CA PRO A 162 -16.68 -9.51 10.70
C PRO A 162 -15.55 -10.33 10.08
N GLU A 163 -15.88 -11.46 9.44
CA GLU A 163 -14.94 -12.38 8.81
C GLU A 163 -14.17 -11.69 7.67
N SER A 164 -14.85 -10.93 6.82
CA SER A 164 -14.24 -10.13 5.76
C SER A 164 -13.27 -9.10 6.33
N ARG A 165 -13.69 -8.34 7.34
CA ARG A 165 -12.84 -7.34 8.00
C ARG A 165 -11.63 -7.98 8.69
N ASN A 166 -11.85 -9.11 9.38
CA ASN A 166 -10.78 -9.84 10.05
C ASN A 166 -9.75 -10.39 9.06
N HIS A 167 -10.18 -10.87 7.88
CA HIS A 167 -9.25 -11.29 6.83
C HIS A 167 -8.36 -10.13 6.37
N ILE A 168 -8.95 -8.96 6.11
CA ILE A 168 -8.21 -7.77 5.71
C ILE A 168 -7.23 -7.32 6.81
N CYS A 169 -7.65 -7.39 8.09
CA CYS A 169 -6.75 -7.12 9.21
C CYS A 169 -5.57 -8.10 9.26
N LYS A 170 -5.79 -9.39 8.97
CA LYS A 170 -4.71 -10.39 8.88
C LYS A 170 -3.73 -10.06 7.75
N VAL A 171 -4.23 -9.66 6.59
CA VAL A 171 -3.38 -9.23 5.46
C VAL A 171 -2.53 -8.02 5.83
N ILE A 172 -3.11 -7.00 6.47
CA ILE A 172 -2.38 -5.83 6.94
C ILE A 172 -1.34 -6.23 7.99
N THR A 173 -1.71 -7.09 8.95
CA THR A 173 -0.78 -7.59 9.97
C THR A 173 0.39 -8.35 9.33
N ASP A 174 0.13 -9.17 8.30
CA ASP A 174 1.17 -9.88 7.54
C ASP A 174 2.18 -8.89 6.93
N ILE A 175 1.69 -7.82 6.30
CA ILE A 175 2.54 -6.78 5.74
C ILE A 175 3.39 -6.13 6.82
N VAL A 176 2.78 -5.54 7.85
CA VAL A 176 3.50 -4.72 8.84
C VAL A 176 4.39 -5.53 9.79
N SER A 177 4.16 -6.85 9.91
CA SER A 177 5.00 -7.71 10.75
C SER A 177 6.22 -8.28 10.01
N ARG A 178 6.19 -8.35 8.68
CA ARG A 178 7.24 -9.00 7.89
C ARG A 178 8.04 -8.04 7.01
N TYR A 179 7.51 -6.87 6.72
CA TYR A 179 8.12 -5.90 5.83
C TYR A 179 8.33 -4.56 6.55
N ASP A 180 9.43 -3.91 6.27
CA ASP A 180 9.80 -2.59 6.83
C ASP A 180 9.08 -1.46 6.07
N VAL A 181 7.73 -1.48 6.11
CA VAL A 181 6.89 -0.44 5.50
C VAL A 181 6.77 0.75 6.44
N ASP A 182 6.83 1.96 5.90
CA ASP A 182 6.66 3.20 6.68
C ASP A 182 5.18 3.48 6.97
N ALA A 183 4.28 3.05 6.08
CA ALA A 183 2.84 3.19 6.27
C ALA A 183 2.02 2.18 5.45
N ILE A 184 0.78 1.96 5.90
CA ILE A 184 -0.29 1.39 5.07
C ILE A 184 -1.12 2.54 4.50
N HIS A 185 -1.35 2.51 3.19
CA HIS A 185 -2.15 3.50 2.49
C HIS A 185 -3.43 2.87 1.94
N MET A 186 -4.56 3.54 2.13
CA MET A 186 -5.83 3.23 1.50
C MET A 186 -6.32 4.49 0.80
N ASP A 187 -6.79 4.33 -0.45
CA ASP A 187 -7.46 5.42 -1.18
C ASP A 187 -8.93 5.57 -0.74
N ASP A 188 -9.70 6.37 -1.43
CA ASP A 188 -11.11 6.58 -1.16
C ASP A 188 -12.05 5.69 -2.02
N TYR A 189 -11.51 4.81 -2.86
CA TYR A 189 -12.26 4.00 -3.81
C TYR A 189 -12.54 2.58 -3.28
N PHE A 190 -13.29 2.47 -2.18
CA PHE A 190 -13.60 1.19 -1.54
C PHE A 190 -14.95 0.61 -1.96
N TYR A 191 -15.91 1.48 -2.19
CA TYR A 191 -17.24 1.13 -2.63
C TYR A 191 -17.41 1.48 -4.10
N PRO A 192 -18.15 0.65 -4.87
CA PRO A 192 -18.43 0.95 -6.26
C PRO A 192 -19.35 2.17 -6.37
N TYR A 193 -19.24 2.91 -7.48
CA TYR A 193 -20.18 3.96 -7.80
C TYR A 193 -21.56 3.37 -8.09
N PRO A 194 -22.66 4.10 -7.84
CA PRO A 194 -24.02 3.65 -8.14
C PRO A 194 -24.15 3.26 -9.60
N ILE A 195 -24.68 2.06 -9.84
CA ILE A 195 -25.03 1.60 -11.19
C ILE A 195 -26.40 2.23 -11.52
N LYS A 196 -26.48 2.89 -12.68
CA LYS A 196 -27.71 3.48 -13.21
C LYS A 196 -28.62 2.44 -13.81
#